data_0f330c69009a2d7727069fe5aee73e7f
#
_entry.id   0f330c69009a2d7727069fe5aee73e7f
#
_cell.length_a   1.000
_cell.length_b   1.000
_cell.length_c   1.000
_cell.angle_alpha   90.00
_cell.angle_beta   90.00
_cell.angle_gamma   90.00
#
_symmetry.space_group_name_H-M   'P 1'
#
loop_
_entity.id
_entity.type
_entity.pdbx_description
1 polymer ?
#
loop_
_entity_poly.entity_id
_entity_poly.type
_entity_poly.pdbx_seq_one_letter_code
_entity_poly.pdbx_strand_id
1 'polypeptide(L)'
;GYQPPVFAAFVVFIFSCYLALYPAAVGALCAWSMKRGSSAGLMLLAIAPAAWGLTEWLRGVLFSGFPWSAVSYAHVDGSLSAFAPICGADGINFLAAFISGCAALLLLERKNLKGIAVSCAGLLVVFSLAFALTDIRWSEPYKTLSVRLVQGGIAQDEKFSPMGSLTSFERYVRLMNEKPVPESGLIVLPETIFPIPLQQLKPEIWRKFTHVTNGNAALMFGGFLRGEDGYRNTAVLVEHEKIVQSY
;
A
#
# COMPACT_ATOMS: atom_id res chain seq x y z
N GLY A 1 19.23 -7.99 -5.51
CA GLY A 1 20.49 -8.70 -5.73
C GLY A 1 20.39 -10.11 -5.17
N TYR A 2 20.99 -11.06 -5.84
CA TYR A 2 21.06 -12.44 -5.38
C TYR A 2 21.89 -12.51 -4.11
N GLN A 3 21.26 -12.86 -3.00
CA GLN A 3 21.94 -13.10 -1.74
C GLN A 3 22.15 -14.61 -1.56
N PRO A 4 23.23 -15.04 -0.88
CA PRO A 4 23.39 -16.45 -0.53
C PRO A 4 22.13 -16.99 0.20
N PRO A 5 21.64 -18.20 -0.13
CA PRO A 5 20.38 -18.71 0.41
C PRO A 5 20.31 -18.70 1.94
N VAL A 6 21.43 -19.01 2.61
CA VAL A 6 21.53 -19.02 4.07
C VAL A 6 21.33 -17.61 4.65
N PHE A 7 21.96 -16.60 4.04
CA PHE A 7 21.81 -15.22 4.46
C PHE A 7 20.38 -14.71 4.20
N ALA A 8 19.81 -15.03 3.04
CA ALA A 8 18.42 -14.70 2.73
C ALA A 8 17.44 -15.33 3.75
N ALA A 9 17.62 -16.61 4.09
CA ALA A 9 16.81 -17.29 5.10
C ALA A 9 16.94 -16.63 6.48
N PHE A 10 18.14 -16.23 6.88
CA PHE A 10 18.39 -15.54 8.14
C PHE A 10 17.67 -14.18 8.18
N VAL A 11 17.77 -13.37 7.13
CA VAL A 11 17.08 -12.07 7.04
C VAL A 11 15.56 -12.24 7.11
N VAL A 12 15.00 -13.21 6.36
CA VAL A 12 13.57 -13.53 6.40
C VAL A 12 13.14 -13.95 7.79
N PHE A 13 13.93 -14.78 8.47
CA PHE A 13 13.65 -15.22 9.86
C PHE A 13 13.60 -14.02 10.82
N ILE A 14 14.62 -13.16 10.83
CA ILE A 14 14.66 -11.97 11.69
C ILE A 14 13.47 -11.05 11.41
N PHE A 15 13.17 -10.81 10.13
CA PHE A 15 12.05 -9.98 9.74
C PHE A 15 10.70 -10.59 10.16
N SER A 16 10.54 -11.90 10.04
CA SER A 16 9.35 -12.61 10.52
C SER A 16 9.20 -12.51 12.04
N CYS A 17 10.30 -12.65 12.79
CA CYS A 17 10.30 -12.42 14.25
C CYS A 17 9.87 -10.99 14.60
N TYR A 18 10.38 -10.01 13.88
CA TYR A 18 9.97 -8.61 14.07
C TYR A 18 8.47 -8.43 13.84
N LEU A 19 7.93 -8.93 12.73
CA LEU A 19 6.51 -8.84 12.43
C LEU A 19 5.63 -9.60 13.44
N ALA A 20 6.12 -10.71 13.98
CA ALA A 20 5.41 -11.48 15.00
C ALA A 20 5.25 -10.73 16.34
N LEU A 21 6.05 -9.71 16.60
CA LEU A 21 5.93 -8.91 17.83
C LEU A 21 4.58 -8.17 17.91
N TYR A 22 4.00 -7.76 16.78
CA TYR A 22 2.74 -7.03 16.75
C TYR A 22 1.57 -7.90 17.25
N PRO A 23 1.26 -9.06 16.66
CA PRO A 23 0.21 -9.93 17.19
C PRO A 23 0.55 -10.49 18.59
N ALA A 24 1.82 -10.68 18.93
CA ALA A 24 2.23 -11.08 20.27
C ALA A 24 1.91 -9.99 21.31
N ALA A 25 2.09 -8.71 20.98
CA ALA A 25 1.72 -7.59 21.84
C ALA A 25 0.20 -7.54 22.08
N VAL A 26 -0.61 -7.78 21.04
CA VAL A 26 -2.08 -7.90 21.19
C VAL A 26 -2.43 -9.03 22.14
N GLY A 27 -1.87 -10.24 21.94
CA GLY A 27 -2.10 -11.39 22.81
C GLY A 27 -1.67 -11.14 24.26
N ALA A 28 -0.52 -10.51 24.46
CA ALA A 28 -0.02 -10.16 25.79
C ALA A 28 -0.94 -9.16 26.50
N LEU A 29 -1.42 -8.12 25.78
CA LEU A 29 -2.35 -7.12 26.33
C LEU A 29 -3.69 -7.75 26.70
N CYS A 30 -4.24 -8.60 25.84
CA CYS A 30 -5.46 -9.35 26.13
C CYS A 30 -5.30 -10.26 27.38
N ALA A 31 -4.20 -11.02 27.45
CA ALA A 31 -3.91 -11.87 28.59
C ALA A 31 -3.72 -11.08 29.90
N TRP A 32 -3.02 -9.95 29.82
CA TRP A 32 -2.84 -9.05 30.96
C TRP A 32 -4.17 -8.45 31.44
N SER A 33 -5.03 -8.01 30.53
CA SER A 33 -6.36 -7.50 30.82
C SER A 33 -7.24 -8.54 31.53
N MET A 34 -7.24 -9.77 31.03
CA MET A 34 -7.99 -10.88 31.65
C MET A 34 -7.47 -11.20 33.06
N LYS A 35 -6.15 -11.20 33.29
CA LYS A 35 -5.55 -11.36 34.63
C LYS A 35 -5.94 -10.24 35.58
N ARG A 36 -6.28 -9.05 35.10
CA ARG A 36 -6.76 -7.91 35.88
C ARG A 36 -8.27 -7.94 36.15
N GLY A 37 -8.96 -8.98 35.71
CA GLY A 37 -10.40 -9.19 35.94
C GLY A 37 -11.30 -8.53 34.90
N SER A 38 -10.80 -8.15 33.74
CA SER A 38 -11.64 -7.68 32.65
C SER A 38 -12.63 -8.75 32.22
N SER A 39 -13.88 -8.35 31.95
CA SER A 39 -14.87 -9.27 31.38
C SER A 39 -14.50 -9.68 29.95
N ALA A 40 -14.95 -10.87 29.53
CA ALA A 40 -14.76 -11.33 28.15
C ALA A 40 -15.35 -10.31 27.14
N GLY A 41 -16.49 -9.70 27.45
CA GLY A 41 -17.09 -8.66 26.61
C GLY A 41 -16.17 -7.45 26.44
N LEU A 42 -15.61 -6.90 27.53
CA LEU A 42 -14.69 -5.77 27.47
C LEU A 42 -13.42 -6.15 26.66
N MET A 43 -12.89 -7.35 26.91
CA MET A 43 -11.69 -7.82 26.20
C MET A 43 -11.96 -7.98 24.70
N LEU A 44 -13.04 -8.66 24.29
CA LEU A 44 -13.34 -8.98 22.90
C LEU A 44 -13.89 -7.78 22.10
N LEU A 45 -14.66 -6.90 22.73
CA LEU A 45 -15.33 -5.79 22.02
C LEU A 45 -14.57 -4.46 22.09
N ALA A 46 -13.60 -4.31 22.98
CA ALA A 46 -12.87 -3.06 23.12
C ALA A 46 -11.36 -3.27 23.08
N ILE A 47 -10.80 -4.06 24.01
CA ILE A 47 -9.35 -4.14 24.19
C ILE A 47 -8.67 -4.81 23.01
N ALA A 48 -9.14 -5.97 22.57
CA ALA A 48 -8.54 -6.68 21.44
C ALA A 48 -8.66 -5.91 20.11
N PRO A 49 -9.83 -5.34 19.72
CA PRO A 49 -9.94 -4.51 18.53
C PRO A 49 -9.05 -3.25 18.57
N ALA A 50 -9.01 -2.56 19.72
CA ALA A 50 -8.17 -1.37 19.88
C ALA A 50 -6.68 -1.71 19.81
N ALA A 51 -6.26 -2.78 20.48
CA ALA A 51 -4.88 -3.26 20.41
C ALA A 51 -4.50 -3.70 18.99
N TRP A 52 -5.39 -4.40 18.29
CA TRP A 52 -5.16 -4.80 16.91
C TRP A 52 -5.02 -3.59 15.98
N GLY A 53 -5.97 -2.67 16.00
CA GLY A 53 -5.92 -1.44 15.19
C GLY A 53 -4.66 -0.63 15.46
N LEU A 54 -4.29 -0.47 16.75
CA LEU A 54 -3.07 0.25 17.14
C LEU A 54 -1.80 -0.45 16.63
N THR A 55 -1.71 -1.77 16.77
CA THR A 55 -0.51 -2.52 16.32
C THR A 55 -0.41 -2.56 14.80
N GLU A 56 -1.51 -2.61 14.06
CA GLU A 56 -1.53 -2.48 12.60
C GLU A 56 -1.05 -1.09 12.16
N TRP A 57 -1.54 -0.03 12.81
CA TRP A 57 -1.07 1.32 12.56
C TRP A 57 0.43 1.47 12.87
N LEU A 58 0.90 0.99 14.04
CA LEU A 58 2.31 1.01 14.39
C LEU A 58 3.18 0.27 13.38
N ARG A 59 2.71 -0.89 12.90
CA ARG A 59 3.40 -1.65 11.85
C ARG A 59 3.51 -0.87 10.54
N GLY A 60 2.52 -0.03 10.24
CA GLY A 60 2.50 0.85 9.06
C GLY A 60 3.45 2.04 9.14
N VAL A 61 3.92 2.45 10.34
CA VAL A 61 4.73 3.67 10.52
C VAL A 61 6.12 3.42 11.11
N LEU A 62 6.31 2.40 11.95
CA LEU A 62 7.61 2.14 12.58
C LEU A 62 8.63 1.60 11.56
N PHE A 63 9.88 2.08 11.66
CA PHE A 63 11.00 1.70 10.78
C PHE A 63 10.68 1.82 9.27
N SER A 64 10.10 2.94 8.87
CA SER A 64 9.61 3.22 7.51
C SER A 64 8.29 2.54 7.16
N GLY A 65 7.74 1.72 8.05
CA GLY A 65 6.47 1.03 7.90
C GLY A 65 6.50 -0.22 7.03
N PHE A 66 5.66 -1.18 7.38
CA PHE A 66 5.37 -2.37 6.58
C PHE A 66 3.86 -2.59 6.51
N PRO A 67 3.13 -1.84 5.69
CA PRO A 67 1.66 -1.88 5.63
C PRO A 67 1.11 -3.09 4.84
N TRP A 68 1.97 -3.94 4.28
CA TRP A 68 1.56 -5.08 3.46
C TRP A 68 0.73 -6.08 4.27
N SER A 69 -0.24 -6.71 3.61
CA SER A 69 -1.10 -7.74 4.18
C SER A 69 -1.92 -7.28 5.39
N ALA A 70 -2.31 -6.00 5.46
CA ALA A 70 -3.26 -5.53 6.46
C ALA A 70 -4.63 -6.18 6.23
N VAL A 71 -5.34 -6.51 7.32
CA VAL A 71 -6.67 -7.16 7.26
C VAL A 71 -7.67 -6.32 6.46
N SER A 72 -7.55 -5.00 6.50
CA SER A 72 -8.38 -4.07 5.74
C SER A 72 -8.39 -4.34 4.23
N TYR A 73 -7.29 -4.83 3.66
CA TYR A 73 -7.21 -5.11 2.21
C TYR A 73 -8.10 -6.28 1.78
N ALA A 74 -8.46 -7.18 2.69
CA ALA A 74 -9.44 -8.22 2.42
C ALA A 74 -10.89 -7.69 2.30
N HIS A 75 -11.11 -6.42 2.66
CA HIS A 75 -12.44 -5.79 2.68
C HIS A 75 -12.64 -4.75 1.56
N VAL A 76 -11.76 -4.66 0.56
CA VAL A 76 -11.83 -3.68 -0.54
C VAL A 76 -13.17 -3.74 -1.28
N ASP A 77 -13.67 -4.94 -1.53
CA ASP A 77 -14.95 -5.19 -2.21
C ASP A 77 -16.09 -5.56 -1.22
N GLY A 78 -15.82 -5.46 0.09
CA GLY A 78 -16.77 -5.83 1.13
C GLY A 78 -17.50 -4.62 1.72
N SER A 79 -18.51 -4.88 2.57
CA SER A 79 -19.31 -3.82 3.21
C SER A 79 -18.47 -2.83 4.03
N LEU A 80 -17.31 -3.25 4.55
CA LEU A 80 -16.43 -2.38 5.33
C LEU A 80 -15.70 -1.35 4.48
N SER A 81 -15.62 -1.52 3.16
CA SER A 81 -15.02 -0.52 2.26
C SER A 81 -15.72 0.84 2.32
N ALA A 82 -17.02 0.85 2.68
CA ALA A 82 -17.79 2.08 2.87
C ALA A 82 -17.19 3.02 3.94
N PHE A 83 -16.42 2.49 4.89
CA PHE A 83 -15.75 3.27 5.92
C PHE A 83 -14.39 3.83 5.49
N ALA A 84 -13.82 3.36 4.37
CA ALA A 84 -12.49 3.77 3.92
C ALA A 84 -12.33 5.30 3.78
N PRO A 85 -13.29 6.06 3.24
CA PRO A 85 -13.19 7.51 3.14
C PRO A 85 -13.17 8.25 4.49
N ILE A 86 -13.67 7.61 5.56
CA ILE A 86 -13.81 8.22 6.89
C ILE A 86 -12.61 7.89 7.78
N CYS A 87 -12.24 6.61 7.87
CA CYS A 87 -11.24 6.13 8.83
C CYS A 87 -10.07 5.37 8.19
N GLY A 88 -10.01 5.32 6.86
CA GLY A 88 -8.91 4.67 6.14
C GLY A 88 -8.80 3.17 6.41
N ALA A 89 -7.68 2.59 5.98
CA ALA A 89 -7.36 1.18 6.18
C ALA A 89 -7.28 0.80 7.66
N ASP A 90 -6.73 1.68 8.51
CA ASP A 90 -6.52 1.40 9.93
C ASP A 90 -7.84 1.31 10.70
N GLY A 91 -8.81 2.17 10.37
CA GLY A 91 -10.15 2.06 10.94
C GLY A 91 -10.87 0.78 10.51
N ILE A 92 -10.67 0.33 9.28
CA ILE A 92 -11.21 -0.95 8.81
C ILE A 92 -10.56 -2.13 9.54
N ASN A 93 -9.26 -2.09 9.84
CA ASN A 93 -8.58 -3.09 10.67
C ASN A 93 -9.24 -3.22 12.06
N PHE A 94 -9.53 -2.07 12.70
CA PHE A 94 -10.26 -2.05 13.98
C PHE A 94 -11.66 -2.64 13.85
N LEU A 95 -12.44 -2.23 12.83
CA LEU A 95 -13.81 -2.72 12.62
C LEU A 95 -13.84 -4.23 12.35
N ALA A 96 -12.90 -4.75 11.55
CA ALA A 96 -12.80 -6.18 11.29
C ALA A 96 -12.50 -6.98 12.57
N ALA A 97 -11.58 -6.48 13.41
CA ALA A 97 -11.28 -7.07 14.71
C ALA A 97 -12.50 -6.97 15.66
N PHE A 98 -13.24 -5.86 15.65
CA PHE A 98 -14.47 -5.69 16.45
C PHE A 98 -15.56 -6.67 16.03
N ILE A 99 -15.80 -6.85 14.73
CA ILE A 99 -16.75 -7.84 14.20
C ILE A 99 -16.35 -9.25 14.62
N SER A 100 -15.06 -9.58 14.53
CA SER A 100 -14.52 -10.86 14.98
C SER A 100 -14.72 -11.05 16.49
N GLY A 101 -14.54 -10.00 17.28
CA GLY A 101 -14.82 -10.00 18.72
C GLY A 101 -16.30 -10.23 19.05
N CYS A 102 -17.21 -9.59 18.30
CA CYS A 102 -18.65 -9.86 18.42
C CYS A 102 -18.97 -11.32 18.11
N ALA A 103 -18.45 -11.86 17.03
CA ALA A 103 -18.66 -13.27 16.65
C ALA A 103 -18.11 -14.22 17.73
N ALA A 104 -16.90 -13.95 18.24
CA ALA A 104 -16.32 -14.74 19.31
C ALA A 104 -17.18 -14.71 20.60
N LEU A 105 -17.68 -13.54 21.00
CA LEU A 105 -18.50 -13.40 22.18
C LEU A 105 -19.84 -14.16 22.04
N LEU A 106 -20.48 -14.10 20.87
CA LEU A 106 -21.70 -14.85 20.56
C LEU A 106 -21.46 -16.39 20.65
N LEU A 107 -20.28 -16.86 20.26
CA LEU A 107 -19.94 -18.28 20.29
C LEU A 107 -19.55 -18.75 21.69
N LEU A 108 -18.82 -17.96 22.46
CA LEU A 108 -18.26 -18.33 23.74
C LEU A 108 -19.26 -18.15 24.89
N GLU A 109 -20.04 -17.07 24.85
CA GLU A 109 -20.96 -16.72 25.95
C GLU A 109 -22.44 -16.88 25.56
N ARG A 110 -22.81 -18.01 25.00
CA ARG A 110 -24.17 -18.32 24.49
C ARG A 110 -25.29 -18.18 25.54
N LYS A 111 -24.96 -18.16 26.82
CA LYS A 111 -25.91 -18.00 27.94
C LYS A 111 -25.97 -16.55 28.48
N ASN A 112 -25.04 -15.70 28.06
CA ASN A 112 -24.96 -14.32 28.50
C ASN A 112 -25.83 -13.42 27.59
N LEU A 113 -27.09 -13.26 27.92
CA LEU A 113 -28.04 -12.44 27.14
C LEU A 113 -27.56 -11.00 26.94
N LYS A 114 -26.85 -10.41 27.90
CA LYS A 114 -26.29 -9.05 27.76
C LYS A 114 -25.15 -9.04 26.70
N GLY A 115 -24.25 -10.01 26.76
CA GLY A 115 -23.17 -10.16 25.76
C GLY A 115 -23.72 -10.37 24.36
N ILE A 116 -24.75 -11.22 24.22
CA ILE A 116 -25.44 -11.44 22.95
C ILE A 116 -26.06 -10.14 22.43
N ALA A 117 -26.84 -9.44 23.27
CA ALA A 117 -27.54 -8.22 22.89
C ALA A 117 -26.52 -7.12 22.44
N VAL A 118 -25.44 -6.93 23.19
CA VAL A 118 -24.38 -5.95 22.84
C VAL A 118 -23.68 -6.32 21.52
N SER A 119 -23.35 -7.60 21.31
CA SER A 119 -22.73 -8.05 20.07
C SER A 119 -23.65 -7.87 18.85
N CYS A 120 -24.92 -8.28 18.98
CA CYS A 120 -25.90 -8.09 17.92
C CYS A 120 -26.15 -6.61 17.62
N ALA A 121 -26.25 -5.76 18.65
CA ALA A 121 -26.39 -4.31 18.47
C ALA A 121 -25.15 -3.70 17.79
N GLY A 122 -23.94 -4.10 18.20
CA GLY A 122 -22.70 -3.65 17.59
C GLY A 122 -22.60 -4.03 16.10
N LEU A 123 -22.92 -5.28 15.77
CA LEU A 123 -22.97 -5.73 14.37
C LEU A 123 -24.02 -4.98 13.57
N LEU A 124 -25.22 -4.82 14.13
CA LEU A 124 -26.30 -4.07 13.49
C LEU A 124 -25.86 -2.62 13.19
N VAL A 125 -25.25 -1.94 14.15
CA VAL A 125 -24.75 -0.56 13.96
C VAL A 125 -23.69 -0.51 12.85
N VAL A 126 -22.69 -1.39 12.90
CA VAL A 126 -21.61 -1.39 11.87
C VAL A 126 -22.21 -1.63 10.48
N PHE A 127 -23.03 -2.64 10.29
CA PHE A 127 -23.59 -2.94 8.96
C PHE A 127 -24.64 -1.93 8.50
N SER A 128 -25.43 -1.35 9.41
CA SER A 128 -26.37 -0.28 9.06
C SER A 128 -25.64 1.00 8.62
N LEU A 129 -24.55 1.36 9.32
CA LEU A 129 -23.70 2.47 8.93
C LEU A 129 -22.99 2.19 7.60
N ALA A 130 -22.44 0.99 7.40
CA ALA A 130 -21.85 0.59 6.13
C ALA A 130 -22.84 0.76 4.98
N PHE A 131 -24.07 0.28 5.15
CA PHE A 131 -25.14 0.45 4.17
C PHE A 131 -25.46 1.92 3.89
N ALA A 132 -25.60 2.73 4.92
CA ALA A 132 -25.89 4.16 4.78
C ALA A 132 -24.75 4.94 4.10
N LEU A 133 -23.48 4.49 4.25
CA LEU A 133 -22.32 5.13 3.67
C LEU A 133 -22.02 4.68 2.23
N THR A 134 -22.57 3.55 1.78
CA THR A 134 -22.25 2.95 0.47
C THR A 134 -22.54 3.87 -0.70
N ASP A 135 -23.64 4.63 -0.65
CA ASP A 135 -24.08 5.49 -1.75
C ASP A 135 -23.58 6.94 -1.62
N ILE A 136 -22.80 7.25 -0.58
CA ILE A 136 -22.26 8.61 -0.40
C ILE A 136 -21.14 8.85 -1.41
N ARG A 137 -21.31 9.88 -2.23
CA ARG A 137 -20.27 10.38 -3.13
C ARG A 137 -19.31 11.28 -2.37
N TRP A 138 -18.12 10.77 -2.03
CA TRP A 138 -17.09 11.48 -1.28
C TRP A 138 -16.25 12.41 -2.16
N SER A 139 -16.28 12.23 -3.48
CA SER A 139 -15.56 13.05 -4.45
C SER A 139 -16.35 13.18 -5.74
N GLU A 140 -16.17 14.30 -6.42
CA GLU A 140 -16.74 14.52 -7.76
C GLU A 140 -15.63 14.45 -8.81
N PRO A 141 -15.87 13.79 -9.96
CA PRO A 141 -14.89 13.77 -11.04
C PRO A 141 -14.73 15.19 -11.61
N TYR A 142 -13.50 15.71 -11.55
CA TYR A 142 -13.17 17.04 -12.06
C TYR A 142 -12.83 17.02 -13.56
N LYS A 143 -11.99 16.08 -13.98
CA LYS A 143 -11.52 15.91 -15.36
C LYS A 143 -11.24 14.45 -15.67
N THR A 144 -11.37 14.10 -16.95
CA THR A 144 -10.88 12.82 -17.47
C THR A 144 -9.50 13.03 -18.06
N LEU A 145 -8.53 12.21 -17.67
CA LEU A 145 -7.18 12.17 -18.20
C LEU A 145 -6.96 10.87 -18.97
N SER A 146 -6.45 10.99 -20.20
CA SER A 146 -6.00 9.79 -20.94
C SER A 146 -4.68 9.29 -20.36
N VAL A 147 -4.66 8.05 -19.86
CA VAL A 147 -3.46 7.47 -19.24
C VAL A 147 -3.03 6.23 -20.00
N ARG A 148 -1.75 6.14 -20.34
CA ARG A 148 -1.11 4.95 -20.90
C ARG A 148 -0.15 4.36 -19.89
N LEU A 149 -0.44 3.16 -19.40
CA LEU A 149 0.47 2.40 -18.57
C LEU A 149 1.38 1.54 -19.46
N VAL A 150 2.68 1.66 -19.28
CA VAL A 150 3.70 0.93 -20.05
C VAL A 150 4.49 0.02 -19.13
N GLN A 151 4.32 -1.29 -19.31
CA GLN A 151 4.98 -2.32 -18.50
C GLN A 151 6.02 -3.05 -19.34
N GLY A 152 7.31 -2.90 -18.98
CA GLY A 152 8.42 -3.54 -19.69
C GLY A 152 8.52 -5.05 -19.45
N GLY A 153 8.07 -5.55 -18.29
CA GLY A 153 8.19 -6.97 -17.93
C GLY A 153 9.65 -7.46 -17.91
N ILE A 154 10.57 -6.63 -17.37
CA ILE A 154 11.99 -6.93 -17.32
C ILE A 154 12.31 -7.66 -16.02
N ALA A 155 13.01 -8.79 -16.12
CA ALA A 155 13.41 -9.56 -14.96
C ALA A 155 14.39 -8.78 -14.07
N GLN A 156 14.29 -8.97 -12.76
CA GLN A 156 15.06 -8.18 -11.77
C GLN A 156 16.58 -8.39 -11.93
N ASP A 157 17.00 -9.56 -12.30
CA ASP A 157 18.40 -9.92 -12.55
C ASP A 157 18.96 -9.27 -13.83
N GLU A 158 18.13 -9.13 -14.86
CA GLU A 158 18.52 -8.45 -16.09
C GLU A 158 18.64 -6.94 -15.89
N LYS A 159 17.74 -6.35 -15.11
CA LYS A 159 17.58 -4.90 -14.93
C LYS A 159 18.86 -4.19 -14.47
N PHE A 160 19.64 -4.83 -13.60
CA PHE A 160 20.85 -4.25 -13.01
C PHE A 160 22.16 -4.70 -13.69
N SER A 161 22.09 -5.49 -14.75
CA SER A 161 23.26 -5.81 -15.55
C SER A 161 23.54 -4.69 -16.57
N PRO A 162 24.81 -4.42 -16.96
CA PRO A 162 25.13 -3.39 -17.95
C PRO A 162 24.40 -3.58 -19.29
N MET A 163 24.31 -4.81 -19.77
CA MET A 163 23.63 -5.16 -21.01
C MET A 163 22.09 -5.06 -20.82
N GLY A 164 21.58 -5.55 -19.70
CA GLY A 164 20.15 -5.51 -19.39
C GLY A 164 19.60 -4.10 -19.21
N SER A 165 20.40 -3.18 -18.69
CA SER A 165 20.02 -1.76 -18.58
C SER A 165 19.79 -1.13 -19.95
N LEU A 166 20.64 -1.42 -20.94
CA LEU A 166 20.49 -0.92 -22.31
C LEU A 166 19.26 -1.55 -22.98
N THR A 167 19.12 -2.87 -22.89
CA THR A 167 17.97 -3.61 -23.42
C THR A 167 16.65 -3.12 -22.80
N SER A 168 16.66 -2.84 -21.50
CA SER A 168 15.50 -2.27 -20.77
C SER A 168 15.12 -0.91 -21.32
N PHE A 169 16.09 -0.02 -21.50
CA PHE A 169 15.90 1.30 -22.06
C PHE A 169 15.27 1.23 -23.46
N GLU A 170 15.87 0.44 -24.37
CA GLU A 170 15.36 0.29 -25.74
C GLU A 170 13.94 -0.29 -25.76
N ARG A 171 13.65 -1.25 -24.87
CA ARG A 171 12.31 -1.83 -24.73
C ARG A 171 11.29 -0.79 -24.30
N TYR A 172 11.58 0.05 -23.30
CA TYR A 172 10.66 1.11 -22.88
C TYR A 172 10.47 2.17 -23.97
N VAL A 173 11.55 2.62 -24.64
CA VAL A 173 11.44 3.55 -25.78
C VAL A 173 10.57 2.96 -26.88
N ARG A 174 10.73 1.69 -27.23
CA ARG A 174 9.90 1.01 -28.22
C ARG A 174 8.44 0.97 -27.79
N LEU A 175 8.16 0.49 -26.56
CA LEU A 175 6.78 0.35 -26.06
C LEU A 175 6.05 1.70 -25.96
N MET A 176 6.75 2.76 -25.59
CA MET A 176 6.17 4.11 -25.56
C MET A 176 5.76 4.59 -26.97
N ASN A 177 6.52 4.19 -28.00
CA ASN A 177 6.29 4.60 -29.38
C ASN A 177 5.48 3.59 -30.21
N GLU A 178 5.11 2.43 -29.67
CA GLU A 178 4.36 1.38 -30.38
C GLU A 178 2.97 1.85 -30.84
N LYS A 179 2.38 2.77 -30.09
CA LYS A 179 1.09 3.41 -30.44
C LYS A 179 1.29 4.93 -30.53
N PRO A 180 0.47 5.64 -31.30
CA PRO A 180 0.50 7.10 -31.34
C PRO A 180 0.45 7.67 -29.92
N VAL A 181 1.31 8.64 -29.64
CA VAL A 181 1.32 9.35 -28.34
C VAL A 181 -0.02 10.09 -28.21
N PRO A 182 -0.72 10.04 -27.05
CA PRO A 182 -1.92 10.83 -26.85
C PRO A 182 -1.65 12.31 -27.11
N GLU A 183 -2.55 13.00 -27.77
CA GLU A 183 -2.42 14.45 -28.00
C GLU A 183 -2.29 15.23 -26.69
N SER A 184 -2.95 14.76 -25.65
CA SER A 184 -2.79 15.21 -24.26
C SER A 184 -3.00 14.00 -23.34
N GLY A 185 -2.22 13.90 -22.27
CA GLY A 185 -2.36 12.80 -21.34
C GLY A 185 -1.09 12.45 -20.59
N LEU A 186 -1.12 11.32 -19.92
CA LEU A 186 -0.04 10.84 -19.07
C LEU A 186 0.43 9.45 -19.52
N ILE A 187 1.74 9.32 -19.77
CA ILE A 187 2.39 8.03 -19.95
C ILE A 187 3.06 7.66 -18.64
N VAL A 188 2.73 6.52 -18.08
CA VAL A 188 3.25 6.06 -16.79
C VAL A 188 4.08 4.80 -16.99
N LEU A 189 5.30 4.84 -16.48
CA LEU A 189 6.23 3.71 -16.47
C LEU A 189 6.49 3.26 -15.02
N PRO A 190 7.01 2.03 -14.82
CA PRO A 190 7.29 1.51 -13.50
C PRO A 190 8.41 2.26 -12.76
N GLU A 191 8.60 1.85 -11.52
CA GLU A 191 9.73 2.25 -10.69
C GLU A 191 11.08 1.80 -11.28
N THR A 192 12.09 2.67 -11.12
CA THR A 192 13.50 2.40 -11.47
C THR A 192 13.70 1.93 -12.91
N ILE A 193 13.40 2.82 -13.86
CA ILE A 193 13.68 2.57 -15.28
C ILE A 193 15.19 2.56 -15.53
N PHE A 194 15.91 3.49 -14.89
CA PHE A 194 17.36 3.58 -14.96
C PHE A 194 17.98 3.13 -13.63
N PRO A 195 18.95 2.22 -13.64
CA PRO A 195 19.68 1.78 -12.44
C PRO A 195 20.73 2.79 -11.97
N ILE A 196 20.81 3.95 -12.59
CA ILE A 196 21.73 5.04 -12.29
C ILE A 196 20.94 6.35 -12.06
N PRO A 197 21.53 7.31 -11.34
CA PRO A 197 20.92 8.63 -11.16
C PRO A 197 20.64 9.33 -12.49
N LEU A 198 19.49 10.00 -12.59
CA LEU A 198 19.07 10.66 -13.83
C LEU A 198 20.06 11.73 -14.29
N GLN A 199 20.74 12.40 -13.35
CA GLN A 199 21.78 13.40 -13.65
C GLN A 199 23.03 12.81 -14.31
N GLN A 200 23.23 11.49 -14.26
CA GLN A 200 24.34 10.80 -14.90
C GLN A 200 23.99 10.28 -16.29
N LEU A 201 22.74 10.41 -16.71
CA LEU A 201 22.33 10.03 -18.06
C LEU A 201 22.93 10.98 -19.09
N LYS A 202 23.44 10.40 -20.18
CA LYS A 202 23.88 11.19 -21.33
C LYS A 202 22.70 11.97 -21.93
N PRO A 203 22.90 13.22 -22.34
CA PRO A 203 21.81 14.05 -22.90
C PRO A 203 21.07 13.42 -24.09
N GLU A 204 21.78 12.60 -24.88
CA GLU A 204 21.19 11.87 -26.01
C GLU A 204 20.21 10.80 -25.58
N ILE A 205 20.57 10.06 -24.51
CA ILE A 205 19.70 9.03 -23.91
C ILE A 205 18.46 9.69 -23.31
N TRP A 206 18.67 10.78 -22.58
CA TRP A 206 17.57 11.54 -21.99
C TRP A 206 16.60 12.02 -23.06
N ARG A 207 17.09 12.70 -24.09
CA ARG A 207 16.25 13.19 -25.20
C ARG A 207 15.50 12.07 -25.91
N LYS A 208 16.17 10.94 -26.22
CA LYS A 208 15.52 9.79 -26.86
C LYS A 208 14.41 9.20 -25.98
N PHE A 209 14.59 9.17 -24.65
CA PHE A 209 13.62 8.66 -23.70
C PHE A 209 12.43 9.58 -23.51
N THR A 210 12.68 10.88 -23.42
CA THR A 210 11.65 11.89 -23.16
C THR A 210 10.99 12.45 -24.41
N HIS A 211 11.42 12.04 -25.59
CA HIS A 211 10.88 12.53 -26.87
C HIS A 211 9.36 12.44 -26.99
N VAL A 212 8.72 11.47 -26.33
CA VAL A 212 7.26 11.32 -26.27
C VAL A 212 6.56 12.52 -25.62
N THR A 213 7.28 13.38 -24.91
CA THR A 213 6.77 14.58 -24.24
C THR A 213 6.90 15.86 -25.07
N ASN A 214 7.35 15.77 -26.33
CA ASN A 214 7.47 16.97 -27.21
C ASN A 214 6.12 17.54 -27.66
N GLY A 215 5.03 16.74 -27.51
CA GLY A 215 3.66 17.22 -27.60
C GLY A 215 3.10 17.65 -26.24
N ASN A 216 1.80 17.50 -26.07
CA ASN A 216 1.10 17.80 -24.82
C ASN A 216 0.98 16.60 -23.85
N ALA A 217 1.70 15.52 -24.10
CA ALA A 217 1.73 14.37 -23.20
C ALA A 217 2.81 14.56 -22.14
N ALA A 218 2.50 14.17 -20.89
CA ALA A 218 3.47 14.09 -19.81
C ALA A 218 3.96 12.64 -19.63
N LEU A 219 5.17 12.47 -19.14
CA LEU A 219 5.78 11.17 -18.83
C LEU A 219 6.08 11.09 -17.34
N MET A 220 5.54 10.07 -16.66
CA MET A 220 5.81 9.81 -15.25
C MET A 220 6.53 8.47 -15.10
N PHE A 221 7.60 8.44 -14.32
CA PHE A 221 8.34 7.23 -14.02
C PHE A 221 9.14 7.33 -12.72
N GLY A 222 9.53 6.19 -12.15
CA GLY A 222 10.42 6.14 -10.99
C GLY A 222 11.90 6.15 -11.40
N GLY A 223 12.70 6.93 -10.70
CA GLY A 223 14.13 7.07 -10.95
C GLY A 223 14.90 7.57 -9.73
N PHE A 224 16.24 7.48 -9.80
CA PHE A 224 17.10 8.02 -8.76
C PHE A 224 17.48 9.47 -9.08
N LEU A 225 17.17 10.37 -8.14
CA LEU A 225 17.65 11.76 -8.18
C LEU A 225 18.68 11.99 -7.08
N ARG A 226 19.74 12.72 -7.41
CA ARG A 226 20.72 13.21 -6.44
C ARG A 226 20.17 14.48 -5.79
N GLY A 227 19.92 14.44 -4.48
CA GLY A 227 19.63 15.58 -3.64
C GLY A 227 20.85 15.98 -2.80
N GLU A 228 20.67 16.96 -1.90
CA GLU A 228 21.72 17.44 -0.98
C GLU A 228 22.19 16.33 -0.03
N ASP A 229 21.27 15.49 0.44
CA ASP A 229 21.53 14.41 1.41
C ASP A 229 21.87 13.06 0.76
N GLY A 230 22.10 13.01 -0.56
CA GLY A 230 22.39 11.77 -1.29
C GLY A 230 21.37 11.44 -2.37
N TYR A 231 21.23 10.15 -2.69
CA TYR A 231 20.32 9.68 -3.73
C TYR A 231 18.94 9.34 -3.13
N ARG A 232 17.89 9.78 -3.81
CA ARG A 232 16.50 9.47 -3.46
C ARG A 232 15.83 8.71 -4.59
N ASN A 233 15.07 7.69 -4.25
CA ASN A 233 14.15 7.05 -5.18
C ASN A 233 12.90 7.93 -5.27
N THR A 234 12.59 8.39 -6.47
CA THR A 234 11.69 9.52 -6.68
C THR A 234 10.78 9.23 -7.88
N ALA A 235 9.50 9.53 -7.76
CA ALA A 235 8.64 9.62 -8.93
C ALA A 235 8.90 10.95 -9.64
N VAL A 236 9.15 10.89 -10.94
CA VAL A 236 9.54 12.04 -11.77
C VAL A 236 8.47 12.28 -12.82
N LEU A 237 8.02 13.53 -12.93
CA LEU A 237 7.14 14.00 -14.01
C LEU A 237 7.93 14.84 -15.00
N VAL A 238 7.84 14.48 -16.27
CA VAL A 238 8.53 15.15 -17.38
C VAL A 238 7.54 15.69 -18.39
N GLU A 239 7.70 16.96 -18.74
CA GLU A 239 6.98 17.64 -19.81
C GLU A 239 8.01 18.39 -20.69
N HIS A 240 7.82 18.36 -21.99
CA HIS A 240 8.73 19.03 -22.96
C HIS A 240 10.20 18.74 -22.68
N GLU A 241 10.51 17.45 -22.48
CA GLU A 241 11.86 16.93 -22.17
C GLU A 241 12.49 17.44 -20.84
N LYS A 242 11.71 18.16 -20.00
CA LYS A 242 12.19 18.71 -18.73
C LYS A 242 11.46 18.08 -17.56
N ILE A 243 12.19 17.83 -16.48
CA ILE A 243 11.59 17.44 -15.21
C ILE A 243 10.85 18.68 -14.67
N VAL A 244 9.51 18.56 -14.54
CA VAL A 244 8.66 19.63 -13.99
C VAL A 244 8.31 19.39 -12.55
N GLN A 245 8.32 18.12 -12.10
CA GLN A 245 7.99 17.76 -10.73
C GLN A 245 8.69 16.45 -10.30
N SER A 246 9.02 16.35 -9.02
CA SER A 246 9.58 15.14 -8.41
C SER A 246 9.02 14.95 -6.99
N TYR A 247 8.71 13.69 -6.62
CA TYR A 247 8.12 13.30 -5.34
C TYR A 247 8.96 12.23 -4.65
#